data_35595eea68e11be478dbbf33c1f6b59f
#
_entry.id   35595eea68e11be478dbbf33c1f6b59f
#
_cell.length_a   1.000
_cell.length_b   1.000
_cell.length_c   1.000
_cell.angle_alpha   90.00
_cell.angle_beta   90.00
_cell.angle_gamma   90.00
#
_symmetry.space_group_name_H-M   'P 1'
#
loop_
_entity.id
_entity.type
_entity.pdbx_description
1 polymer ?
#
loop_
_entity_poly.entity_id
_entity_poly.type
_entity_poly.pdbx_seq_one_letter_code
_entity_poly.pdbx_strand_id
1 'polypeptide(L)'
;AGLKCTGPIQPGKIFRDVCWENVWYNYSITTLDLVMVEVLYMDGSSEKLTGANIKCGDPPKTGCYIATAVYGSYDCPQVWTLRRFRDHTLAASWYGRTFLHAYYAVSPTLVKWFGRTAWFQKLWRGPLDRLVARLRDEGVADTPYQDREW
;
A
#
# COMPACT_ATOMS: atom_id res chain seq x y z
N ALA A 1 21.85 -5.41 0.79
CA ALA A 1 21.19 -6.58 0.20
C ALA A 1 20.70 -6.19 -1.19
N GLY A 2 20.95 -7.01 -2.22
CA GLY A 2 20.47 -6.79 -3.58
C GLY A 2 19.28 -7.71 -3.86
N LEU A 3 18.25 -7.15 -4.48
CA LEU A 3 17.10 -7.90 -4.96
C LEU A 3 17.18 -8.03 -6.47
N LYS A 4 16.90 -9.22 -7.00
CA LYS A 4 16.84 -9.45 -8.44
C LYS A 4 15.40 -9.54 -8.90
N CYS A 5 15.08 -8.77 -9.92
CA CYS A 5 13.85 -8.94 -10.68
C CYS A 5 14.05 -10.03 -11.74
N THR A 6 13.12 -10.91 -11.90
CA THR A 6 13.16 -11.90 -13.00
C THR A 6 12.66 -11.26 -14.29
N GLY A 7 13.54 -11.23 -15.32
CA GLY A 7 13.24 -10.78 -16.68
C GLY A 7 13.13 -11.96 -17.64
N PRO A 8 13.03 -11.73 -18.95
CA PRO A 8 13.28 -10.45 -19.62
C PRO A 8 12.07 -9.53 -19.71
N ILE A 9 12.30 -8.22 -19.60
CA ILE A 9 11.29 -7.19 -19.88
C ILE A 9 11.49 -6.76 -21.34
N GLN A 10 10.46 -6.90 -22.16
CA GLN A 10 10.51 -6.48 -23.55
C GLN A 10 10.52 -4.95 -23.69
N PRO A 11 11.16 -4.40 -24.74
CA PRO A 11 11.15 -2.96 -25.00
C PRO A 11 9.73 -2.39 -25.05
N GLY A 12 9.50 -1.27 -24.38
CA GLY A 12 8.20 -0.62 -24.30
C GLY A 12 7.19 -1.25 -23.33
N LYS A 13 7.53 -2.34 -22.64
CA LYS A 13 6.70 -2.93 -21.61
C LYS A 13 7.05 -2.34 -20.24
N ILE A 14 6.02 -2.00 -19.48
CA ILE A 14 6.15 -1.59 -18.08
C ILE A 14 5.87 -2.82 -17.23
N PHE A 15 6.82 -3.17 -16.39
CA PHE A 15 6.66 -4.23 -15.40
C PHE A 15 6.11 -3.60 -14.12
N ARG A 16 4.92 -4.03 -13.71
CA ARG A 16 4.26 -3.54 -12.49
C ARG A 16 4.05 -4.71 -11.55
N ASP A 17 3.85 -4.40 -10.30
CA ASP A 17 3.47 -5.37 -9.25
C ASP A 17 4.50 -6.48 -9.03
N VAL A 18 5.78 -6.16 -9.19
CA VAL A 18 6.86 -7.05 -8.79
C VAL A 18 7.00 -6.98 -7.28
N CYS A 19 6.67 -8.06 -6.61
CA CYS A 19 6.75 -8.17 -5.17
C CYS A 19 7.85 -9.17 -4.80
N TRP A 20 8.67 -8.81 -3.83
CA TRP A 20 9.61 -9.73 -3.20
C TRP A 20 9.10 -10.08 -1.80
N GLU A 21 8.63 -11.31 -1.66
CA GLU A 21 8.16 -11.80 -0.37
C GLU A 21 9.34 -12.22 0.51
N ASN A 22 9.19 -12.05 1.81
CA ASN A 22 10.12 -12.54 2.83
C ASN A 22 11.57 -12.03 2.73
N VAL A 23 11.79 -10.86 2.15
CA VAL A 23 13.14 -10.28 2.03
C VAL A 23 13.62 -9.63 3.31
N TRP A 24 12.72 -9.02 4.05
CA TRP A 24 13.01 -8.38 5.34
C TRP A 24 12.04 -8.86 6.41
N TYR A 25 12.59 -9.50 7.42
CA TYR A 25 11.82 -10.00 8.58
C TYR A 25 11.74 -9.00 9.74
N ASN A 26 12.17 -7.77 9.52
CA ASN A 26 12.24 -6.79 10.60
C ASN A 26 11.10 -5.78 10.49
N TYR A 27 10.15 -5.87 11.41
CA TYR A 27 9.01 -4.95 11.52
C TYR A 27 9.40 -3.51 11.90
N SER A 28 10.68 -3.24 12.18
CA SER A 28 11.18 -1.90 12.52
C SER A 28 11.62 -1.07 11.31
N ILE A 29 11.58 -1.64 10.10
CA ILE A 29 11.92 -0.90 8.87
C ILE A 29 10.82 0.11 8.59
N THR A 30 11.18 1.39 8.66
CA THR A 30 10.27 2.52 8.48
C THR A 30 10.50 3.28 7.19
N THR A 31 11.68 3.14 6.63
CA THR A 31 12.11 3.83 5.41
C THR A 31 12.95 2.87 4.59
N LEU A 32 12.71 2.85 3.31
CA LEU A 32 13.51 2.12 2.35
C LEU A 32 13.96 3.11 1.27
N ASP A 33 15.27 3.30 1.18
CA ASP A 33 15.86 4.13 0.14
C ASP A 33 16.48 3.24 -0.94
N LEU A 34 16.05 3.43 -2.16
CA LEU A 34 16.61 2.76 -3.31
C LEU A 34 17.88 3.49 -3.75
N VAL A 35 19.02 2.95 -3.38
CA VAL A 35 20.32 3.60 -3.62
C VAL A 35 20.82 3.38 -5.05
N MET A 36 20.57 2.21 -5.61
CA MET A 36 21.06 1.83 -6.92
C MET A 36 20.16 0.77 -7.56
N VAL A 37 19.91 0.92 -8.84
CA VAL A 37 19.31 -0.10 -9.70
C VAL A 37 20.31 -0.43 -10.80
N GLU A 38 20.63 -1.70 -10.96
CA GLU A 38 21.45 -2.19 -12.07
C GLU A 38 20.53 -2.90 -13.08
N VAL A 39 20.50 -2.40 -14.29
CA VAL A 39 19.76 -2.98 -15.41
C VAL A 39 20.74 -3.78 -16.25
N LEU A 40 20.54 -5.07 -16.38
CA LEU A 40 21.31 -5.95 -17.23
C LEU A 40 20.56 -6.16 -18.54
N TYR A 41 21.16 -5.75 -19.64
CA TYR A 41 20.57 -5.92 -20.97
C TYR A 41 20.88 -7.31 -21.55
N MET A 42 20.06 -7.74 -22.51
CA MET A 42 20.21 -9.05 -23.16
C MET A 42 21.48 -9.18 -24.01
N ASP A 43 22.08 -8.05 -24.39
CA ASP A 43 23.37 -8.00 -25.10
C ASP A 43 24.60 -8.14 -24.17
N GLY A 44 24.34 -8.29 -22.84
CA GLY A 44 25.39 -8.39 -21.83
C GLY A 44 25.90 -7.05 -21.31
N SER A 45 25.40 -5.94 -21.83
CA SER A 45 25.70 -4.61 -21.27
C SER A 45 24.92 -4.37 -19.99
N SER A 46 25.41 -3.49 -19.13
CA SER A 46 24.71 -3.10 -17.91
C SER A 46 24.71 -1.58 -17.73
N GLU A 47 23.61 -1.08 -17.17
CA GLU A 47 23.46 0.32 -16.80
C GLU A 47 23.16 0.43 -15.32
N LYS A 48 23.86 1.33 -14.64
CA LYS A 48 23.65 1.62 -13.21
C LYS A 48 22.95 2.95 -13.03
N LEU A 49 21.74 2.89 -12.53
CA LEU A 49 20.96 4.07 -12.12
C LEU A 49 21.18 4.31 -10.63
N THR A 50 21.59 5.53 -10.26
CA THR A 50 21.84 5.88 -8.86
C THR A 50 20.97 7.05 -8.45
N GLY A 51 20.56 7.08 -7.19
CA GLY A 51 19.87 8.13 -6.44
C GLY A 51 18.97 9.07 -7.24
N ALA A 52 19.52 10.14 -7.80
CA ALA A 52 18.77 11.19 -8.48
C ALA A 52 18.04 10.74 -9.77
N ASN A 53 18.48 9.65 -10.39
CA ASN A 53 17.87 9.10 -11.60
C ASN A 53 16.82 8.02 -11.31
N ILE A 54 16.71 7.59 -10.05
CA ILE A 54 15.69 6.64 -9.62
C ILE A 54 14.49 7.44 -9.14
N LYS A 55 13.46 7.51 -9.97
CA LYS A 55 12.18 8.08 -9.56
C LYS A 55 11.38 7.01 -8.84
N CYS A 56 11.50 6.94 -7.52
CA CYS A 56 10.51 6.25 -6.72
C CYS A 56 9.22 7.07 -6.79
N GLY A 57 8.13 6.46 -7.27
CA GLY A 57 6.82 7.11 -7.20
C GLY A 57 6.49 7.47 -5.75
N ASP A 58 5.84 8.61 -5.55
CA ASP A 58 5.28 8.93 -4.24
C ASP A 58 4.40 7.76 -3.76
N PRO A 59 4.42 7.44 -2.47
CA PRO A 59 3.49 6.45 -1.93
C PRO A 59 2.06 6.90 -2.30
N PRO A 60 1.18 5.97 -2.65
CA PRO A 60 -0.15 6.32 -3.09
C PRO A 60 -0.82 7.22 -2.05
N LYS A 61 -1.20 8.43 -2.47
CA LYS A 61 -1.84 9.45 -1.61
C LYS A 61 -3.20 9.00 -1.05
N THR A 62 -3.66 7.83 -1.45
CA THR A 62 -4.99 7.27 -1.19
C THR A 62 -4.96 6.02 -0.31
N GLY A 63 -3.99 5.89 0.59
CA GLY A 63 -3.86 4.72 1.47
C GLY A 63 -4.94 4.64 2.57
N CYS A 64 -5.33 3.44 2.97
CA CYS A 64 -6.10 3.19 4.20
C CYS A 64 -5.20 3.29 5.43
N TYR A 65 -4.71 4.49 5.76
CA TYR A 65 -3.67 4.72 6.76
C TYR A 65 -3.94 4.05 8.11
N ILE A 66 -5.14 4.25 8.66
CA ILE A 66 -5.50 3.67 9.97
C ILE A 66 -5.56 2.15 9.88
N ALA A 67 -6.24 1.61 8.86
CA ALA A 67 -6.34 0.16 8.68
C ALA A 67 -4.95 -0.48 8.48
N THR A 68 -4.10 0.11 7.66
CA THR A 68 -2.73 -0.36 7.45
C THR A 68 -1.92 -0.34 8.74
N ALA A 69 -2.05 0.70 9.56
CA ALA A 69 -1.38 0.77 10.86
C ALA A 69 -1.87 -0.28 11.85
N VAL A 70 -3.18 -0.62 11.79
CA VAL A 70 -3.80 -1.60 12.70
C VAL A 70 -3.50 -3.04 12.29
N TYR A 71 -3.53 -3.34 10.98
CA TYR A 71 -3.30 -4.69 10.45
C TYR A 71 -1.84 -4.96 10.09
N GLY A 72 -1.01 -3.94 10.07
CA GLY A 72 0.43 -4.05 9.80
C GLY A 72 0.78 -4.24 8.33
N SER A 73 -0.21 -4.32 7.43
CA SER A 73 0.00 -4.50 6.00
C SER A 73 -1.05 -3.73 5.20
N TYR A 74 -0.62 -3.14 4.07
CA TYR A 74 -1.52 -2.55 3.09
C TYR A 74 -2.20 -3.62 2.23
N ASP A 75 -1.51 -4.73 2.00
CA ASP A 75 -1.94 -5.84 1.18
C ASP A 75 -2.30 -7.05 2.07
N CYS A 76 -3.44 -6.95 2.73
CA CYS A 76 -4.05 -8.04 3.46
C CYS A 76 -5.57 -8.07 3.24
N PRO A 77 -6.22 -9.22 3.43
CA PRO A 77 -7.65 -9.42 3.13
C PRO A 77 -8.55 -8.36 3.75
N GLN A 78 -8.29 -7.97 4.99
CA GLN A 78 -9.07 -6.96 5.71
C GLN A 78 -8.96 -5.58 5.05
N VAL A 79 -7.74 -5.20 4.66
CA VAL A 79 -7.49 -3.90 4.03
C VAL A 79 -8.04 -3.88 2.61
N TRP A 80 -7.95 -4.97 1.84
CA TRP A 80 -8.57 -5.06 0.51
C TRP A 80 -10.09 -4.87 0.56
N THR A 81 -10.77 -5.48 1.53
CA THR A 81 -12.21 -5.27 1.75
C THR A 81 -12.54 -3.81 2.02
N LEU A 82 -11.78 -3.15 2.90
CA LEU A 82 -11.98 -1.74 3.25
C LEU A 82 -11.67 -0.79 2.09
N ARG A 83 -10.67 -1.10 1.25
CA ARG A 83 -10.33 -0.33 0.05
C ARG A 83 -11.45 -0.41 -0.99
N ARG A 84 -12.02 -1.59 -1.21
CA ARG A 84 -13.21 -1.75 -2.07
C ARG A 84 -14.40 -0.96 -1.56
N PHE A 85 -14.69 -1.04 -0.28
CA PHE A 85 -15.77 -0.26 0.33
C PHE A 85 -15.54 1.24 0.16
N ARG A 86 -14.32 1.71 0.37
CA ARG A 86 -13.94 3.11 0.12
C ARG A 86 -14.24 3.52 -1.33
N ASP A 87 -13.77 2.75 -2.31
CA ASP A 87 -13.79 3.13 -3.70
C ASP A 87 -15.18 2.94 -4.35
N HIS A 88 -15.93 1.95 -3.94
CA HIS A 88 -17.23 1.63 -4.53
C HIS A 88 -18.41 2.21 -3.76
N THR A 89 -18.30 2.42 -2.47
CA THR A 89 -19.41 2.90 -1.64
C THR A 89 -19.19 4.34 -1.19
N LEU A 90 -18.07 4.64 -0.53
CA LEU A 90 -17.83 5.98 -0.02
C LEU A 90 -17.56 6.97 -1.15
N ALA A 91 -16.66 6.66 -2.08
CA ALA A 91 -16.34 7.55 -3.19
C ALA A 91 -17.50 7.77 -4.17
N ALA A 92 -18.47 6.86 -4.21
CA ALA A 92 -19.67 7.00 -5.05
C ALA A 92 -20.65 8.09 -4.55
N SER A 93 -20.61 8.42 -3.24
CA SER A 93 -21.51 9.41 -2.64
C SER A 93 -20.80 10.74 -2.36
N TRP A 94 -21.53 11.86 -2.45
CA TRP A 94 -20.96 13.19 -2.18
C TRP A 94 -20.51 13.36 -0.72
N TYR A 95 -21.27 12.85 0.23
CA TYR A 95 -20.93 12.87 1.67
C TYR A 95 -19.75 11.92 1.97
N GLY A 96 -19.68 10.80 1.30
CA GLY A 96 -18.56 9.87 1.42
C GLY A 96 -17.25 10.49 0.90
N ARG A 97 -17.30 11.24 -0.20
CA ARG A 97 -16.13 12.00 -0.70
C ARG A 97 -15.68 13.07 0.29
N THR A 98 -16.61 13.82 0.86
CA THR A 98 -16.30 14.82 1.90
C THR A 98 -15.64 14.16 3.12
N PHE A 99 -16.19 13.02 3.56
CA PHE A 99 -15.59 12.23 4.63
C PHE A 99 -14.16 11.77 4.27
N LEU A 100 -13.95 11.28 3.07
CA LEU A 100 -12.63 10.85 2.61
C LEU A 100 -11.62 12.00 2.58
N HIS A 101 -12.02 13.19 2.13
CA HIS A 101 -11.16 14.38 2.18
C HIS A 101 -10.74 14.72 3.62
N ALA A 102 -11.69 14.74 4.56
CA ALA A 102 -11.39 14.95 5.97
C ALA A 102 -10.51 13.84 6.56
N TYR A 103 -10.81 12.59 6.21
CA TYR A 103 -10.02 11.43 6.63
C TYR A 103 -8.57 11.54 6.16
N TYR A 104 -8.33 11.86 4.89
CA TYR A 104 -6.97 11.99 4.35
C TYR A 104 -6.21 13.20 4.86
N ALA A 105 -6.90 14.25 5.28
CA ALA A 105 -6.28 15.40 5.91
C ALA A 105 -5.74 15.07 7.31
N VAL A 106 -6.46 14.22 8.06
CA VAL A 106 -6.19 13.96 9.49
C VAL A 106 -5.44 12.65 9.72
N SER A 107 -5.80 11.59 8.98
CA SER A 107 -5.28 10.23 9.24
C SER A 107 -3.76 10.07 9.12
N PRO A 108 -3.04 10.71 8.17
CA PRO A 108 -1.58 10.59 8.11
C PRO A 108 -0.91 11.14 9.38
N THR A 109 -1.40 12.26 9.89
CA THR A 109 -0.88 12.87 11.13
C THR A 109 -1.15 11.99 12.35
N LEU A 110 -2.37 11.47 12.47
CA LEU A 110 -2.74 10.55 13.55
C LEU A 110 -1.90 9.27 13.53
N VAL A 111 -1.73 8.66 12.36
CA VAL A 111 -0.94 7.43 12.21
C VAL A 111 0.55 7.70 12.44
N LYS A 112 1.08 8.84 12.01
CA LYS A 112 2.46 9.24 12.29
C LYS A 112 2.74 9.34 13.79
N TRP A 113 1.79 9.85 14.57
CA TRP A 113 1.98 10.07 16.01
C TRP A 113 1.61 8.83 16.85
N PHE A 114 0.53 8.16 16.53
CA PHE A 114 -0.07 7.11 17.36
C PHE A 114 -0.13 5.73 16.70
N GLY A 115 0.06 5.61 15.39
CA GLY A 115 -0.14 4.37 14.64
C GLY A 115 0.73 3.18 15.09
N ARG A 116 1.85 3.45 15.77
CA ARG A 116 2.76 2.45 16.33
C ARG A 116 2.44 2.09 17.78
N THR A 117 1.53 2.80 18.42
CA THR A 117 1.21 2.55 19.83
C THR A 117 0.23 1.39 19.95
N ALA A 118 0.50 0.48 20.87
CA ALA A 118 -0.34 -0.71 21.08
C ALA A 118 -1.78 -0.35 21.45
N TRP A 119 -1.99 0.75 22.19
CA TRP A 119 -3.32 1.21 22.57
C TRP A 119 -4.13 1.70 21.36
N PHE A 120 -3.49 2.38 20.40
CA PHE A 120 -4.14 2.85 19.17
C PHE A 120 -4.59 1.65 18.30
N GLN A 121 -3.69 0.69 18.10
CA GLN A 121 -4.00 -0.52 17.35
C GLN A 121 -5.15 -1.31 18.02
N LYS A 122 -5.09 -1.47 19.35
CA LYS A 122 -6.14 -2.17 20.11
C LYS A 122 -7.49 -1.43 20.05
N LEU A 123 -7.47 -0.10 20.12
CA LEU A 123 -8.67 0.73 20.04
C LEU A 123 -9.40 0.59 18.69
N TRP A 124 -8.63 0.63 17.59
CA TRP A 124 -9.20 0.62 16.25
C TRP A 124 -9.46 -0.78 15.71
N ARG A 125 -8.77 -1.80 16.22
CA ARG A 125 -8.91 -3.17 15.72
C ARG A 125 -10.33 -3.71 15.85
N GLY A 126 -10.96 -3.57 17.01
CA GLY A 126 -12.32 -4.07 17.21
C GLY A 126 -13.37 -3.46 16.29
N PRO A 127 -13.46 -2.12 16.16
CA PRO A 127 -14.34 -1.48 15.20
C PRO A 127 -14.07 -1.87 13.75
N LEU A 128 -12.79 -1.95 13.34
CA LEU A 128 -12.42 -2.34 11.98
C LEU A 128 -12.75 -3.80 11.68
N ASP A 129 -12.50 -4.72 12.60
CA ASP A 129 -12.85 -6.14 12.44
C ASP A 129 -14.36 -6.32 12.27
N ARG A 130 -15.17 -5.60 13.04
CA ARG A 130 -16.64 -5.63 12.89
C ARG A 130 -17.10 -5.07 11.54
N LEU A 131 -16.49 -3.98 11.09
CA LEU A 131 -16.79 -3.41 9.78
C LEU A 131 -16.41 -4.36 8.66
N VAL A 132 -15.22 -4.97 8.71
CA VAL A 132 -14.76 -5.94 7.72
C VAL A 132 -15.66 -7.17 7.68
N ALA A 133 -16.06 -7.71 8.85
CA ALA A 133 -16.98 -8.84 8.93
C ALA A 133 -18.31 -8.51 8.24
N ARG A 134 -18.91 -7.36 8.59
CA ARG A 134 -20.15 -6.91 7.97
C ARG A 134 -20.03 -6.74 6.46
N LEU A 135 -18.95 -6.12 5.96
CA LEU A 135 -18.75 -5.92 4.53
C LEU A 135 -18.59 -7.26 3.78
N ARG A 136 -17.95 -8.25 4.39
CA ARG A 136 -17.86 -9.60 3.83
C ARG A 136 -19.21 -10.29 3.78
N ASP A 137 -20.02 -10.15 4.82
CA ASP A 137 -21.38 -10.68 4.86
C ASP A 137 -22.26 -10.01 3.77
N GLU A 138 -22.00 -8.74 3.45
CA GLU A 138 -22.62 -8.00 2.34
C GLU A 138 -22.03 -8.38 0.95
N GLY A 139 -21.06 -9.30 0.88
CA GLY A 139 -20.48 -9.83 -0.36
C GLY A 139 -19.29 -9.05 -0.91
N VAL A 140 -18.68 -8.15 -0.13
CA VAL A 140 -17.46 -7.46 -0.54
C VAL A 140 -16.28 -8.44 -0.50
N ALA A 141 -15.64 -8.66 -1.66
CA ALA A 141 -14.53 -9.60 -1.78
C ALA A 141 -13.30 -9.17 -0.99
N ASP A 142 -12.56 -10.14 -0.49
CA ASP A 142 -11.33 -9.99 0.29
C ASP A 142 -10.07 -10.44 -0.46
N THR A 143 -10.16 -10.50 -1.80
CA THR A 143 -9.06 -10.84 -2.72
C THR A 143 -8.18 -9.63 -3.01
N PRO A 144 -6.96 -9.81 -3.55
CA PRO A 144 -6.07 -8.72 -3.92
C PRO A 144 -6.79 -7.63 -4.71
N TYR A 145 -6.51 -6.36 -4.37
CA TYR A 145 -7.23 -5.22 -4.91
C TYR A 145 -6.29 -4.07 -5.24
N GLN A 146 -6.42 -3.52 -6.44
CA GLN A 146 -5.75 -2.29 -6.84
C GLN A 146 -6.67 -1.09 -6.63
N ASP A 147 -6.12 0.00 -6.07
CA ASP A 147 -6.88 1.22 -5.83
C ASP A 147 -7.42 1.82 -7.12
N ARG A 148 -8.62 2.34 -7.05
CA ARG A 148 -9.24 3.07 -8.13
C ARG A 148 -8.88 4.56 -8.01
N GLU A 149 -8.48 5.18 -9.12
CA GLU A 149 -8.34 6.63 -9.20
C GLU A 149 -9.72 7.28 -9.27
N TRP A 150 -9.98 8.26 -8.41
CA TRP A 150 -11.23 9.02 -8.32
C TRP A 150 -10.99 10.47 -7.87
#